data_215d50a25d8a07e54dbf73c4e8934b43
#
_entry.id   215d50a25d8a07e54dbf73c4e8934b43
#
_cell.length_a   1.000
_cell.length_b   1.000
_cell.length_c   1.000
_cell.angle_alpha   90.00
_cell.angle_beta   90.00
_cell.angle_gamma   90.00
#
_symmetry.space_group_name_H-M   'P 1'
#
loop_
_entity.id
_entity.type
_entity.pdbx_description
1 polymer ?
#
loop_
_entity_poly.entity_id
_entity_poly.type
_entity_poly.pdbx_seq_one_letter_code
_entity_poly.pdbx_strand_id
1 'polypeptide(L)'
;PTWLMITEARSKEVEYLKEGMTTGVHCITTLHTDDVRKIPIRIVGMMGNNVDKKQETDELYMVLDLGIHLTIKEDSDGFIHREIDQICYYDKDLVTSENICHMIVDKGQLFEENVPDKLRERVQEAIHSDDIFSCKELKEKISNN
;
A
#
# COMPACT_ATOMS: atom_id res chain seq x y z
N PRO A 1 -14.83 -13.90 -5.01
CA PRO A 1 -14.46 -13.01 -3.94
C PRO A 1 -13.61 -11.88 -4.49
N THR A 2 -13.95 -10.68 -4.10
CA THR A 2 -13.29 -9.48 -4.60
C THR A 2 -12.05 -9.10 -3.78
N TRP A 3 -11.86 -9.76 -2.63
CA TRP A 3 -10.79 -9.46 -1.70
C TRP A 3 -10.07 -10.71 -1.20
N LEU A 4 -8.73 -10.69 -1.20
CA LEU A 4 -7.86 -11.63 -0.53
C LEU A 4 -7.17 -10.91 0.63
N MET A 5 -7.37 -11.41 1.85
CA MET A 5 -6.75 -10.87 3.05
C MET A 5 -5.81 -11.92 3.65
N ILE A 6 -4.52 -11.61 3.70
CA ILE A 6 -3.49 -12.44 4.31
C ILE A 6 -2.95 -11.67 5.52
N THR A 7 -3.14 -12.23 6.71
CA THR A 7 -2.80 -11.55 7.97
C THR A 7 -1.33 -11.22 8.12
N GLU A 8 -0.44 -12.05 7.55
CA GLU A 8 0.98 -11.79 7.48
C GLU A 8 1.57 -12.53 6.28
N ALA A 9 2.22 -11.82 5.37
CA ALA A 9 2.90 -12.43 4.24
C ALA A 9 4.25 -13.01 4.68
N ARG A 10 4.41 -14.33 4.53
CA ARG A 10 5.65 -15.08 4.80
C ARG A 10 5.87 -16.11 3.71
N SER A 11 7.10 -16.27 3.25
CA SER A 11 7.48 -17.35 2.32
C SER A 11 6.45 -17.66 1.22
N LYS A 12 5.75 -18.81 1.33
CA LYS A 12 4.80 -19.28 0.31
C LYS A 12 3.54 -18.41 0.16
N GLU A 13 3.11 -17.73 1.22
CA GLU A 13 1.94 -16.84 1.18
C GLU A 13 2.17 -15.67 0.23
N VAL A 14 3.42 -15.27 0.02
CA VAL A 14 3.80 -14.21 -0.92
C VAL A 14 3.52 -14.60 -2.37
N GLU A 15 3.68 -15.86 -2.74
CA GLU A 15 3.39 -16.37 -4.09
C GLU A 15 1.88 -16.28 -4.38
N TYR A 16 1.04 -16.69 -3.44
CA TYR A 16 -0.43 -16.55 -3.55
C TYR A 16 -0.88 -15.08 -3.57
N LEU A 17 -0.21 -14.24 -2.78
CA LEU A 17 -0.50 -12.80 -2.79
C LEU A 17 -0.22 -12.20 -4.17
N LYS A 18 0.95 -12.50 -4.77
CA LYS A 18 1.31 -12.06 -6.11
C LYS A 18 0.34 -12.57 -7.17
N GLU A 19 0.00 -13.86 -7.13
CA GLU A 19 -0.97 -14.47 -8.04
C GLU A 19 -2.33 -13.75 -7.95
N GLY A 20 -2.81 -13.49 -6.75
CA GLY A 20 -4.04 -12.72 -6.51
C GLY A 20 -3.97 -11.33 -7.14
N MET A 21 -2.92 -10.57 -6.86
CA MET A 21 -2.74 -9.22 -7.39
C MET A 21 -2.66 -9.18 -8.92
N THR A 22 -1.94 -10.13 -9.53
CA THR A 22 -1.79 -10.19 -11.00
C THR A 22 -3.06 -10.64 -11.72
N THR A 23 -3.96 -11.32 -11.03
CA THR A 23 -5.27 -11.75 -11.58
C THR A 23 -6.39 -10.75 -11.29
N GLY A 24 -6.09 -9.57 -10.73
CA GLY A 24 -7.05 -8.50 -10.47
C GLY A 24 -7.87 -8.68 -9.19
N VAL A 25 -7.46 -9.57 -8.30
CA VAL A 25 -8.05 -9.69 -6.96
C VAL A 25 -7.47 -8.59 -6.07
N HIS A 26 -8.34 -7.84 -5.38
CA HIS A 26 -7.87 -6.87 -4.39
C HIS A 26 -7.23 -7.59 -3.19
N CYS A 27 -6.02 -7.20 -2.84
CA CYS A 27 -5.24 -7.86 -1.79
C CYS A 27 -4.89 -6.89 -0.66
N ILE A 28 -5.00 -7.39 0.58
CA ILE A 28 -4.51 -6.70 1.77
C ILE A 28 -3.65 -7.68 2.55
N THR A 29 -2.44 -7.25 2.91
CA THR A 29 -1.55 -8.04 3.75
C THR A 29 -0.74 -7.16 4.69
N THR A 30 -0.15 -7.75 5.71
CA THR A 30 0.85 -7.12 6.56
C THR A 30 2.20 -7.80 6.42
N LEU A 31 3.25 -7.06 6.62
CA LEU A 31 4.62 -7.57 6.68
C LEU A 31 5.48 -6.67 7.57
N HIS A 32 6.59 -7.19 8.05
CA HIS A 32 7.53 -6.42 8.86
C HIS A 32 8.56 -5.71 7.98
N THR A 33 8.54 -4.39 8.02
CA THR A 33 9.57 -3.52 7.43
C THR A 33 9.62 -2.20 8.19
N ASP A 34 10.74 -1.52 8.10
CA ASP A 34 10.99 -0.21 8.70
C ASP A 34 10.75 0.96 7.73
N ASP A 35 10.50 0.65 6.45
CA ASP A 35 10.31 1.66 5.40
C ASP A 35 9.43 1.09 4.29
N VAL A 36 8.41 1.84 3.87
CA VAL A 36 7.49 1.42 2.81
C VAL A 36 8.18 1.22 1.47
N ARG A 37 9.27 1.94 1.19
CA ARG A 37 10.06 1.81 -0.04
C ARG A 37 10.73 0.43 -0.17
N LYS A 38 10.89 -0.27 0.95
CA LYS A 38 11.49 -1.61 1.00
C LYS A 38 10.46 -2.73 0.81
N ILE A 39 9.16 -2.44 0.80
CA ILE A 39 8.10 -3.46 0.68
C ILE A 39 8.29 -4.33 -0.56
N PRO A 40 8.48 -3.81 -1.79
CA PRO A 40 8.63 -4.66 -2.96
C PRO A 40 9.83 -5.60 -2.86
N ILE A 41 10.99 -5.08 -2.44
CA ILE A 41 12.22 -5.89 -2.28
C ILE A 41 12.03 -6.93 -1.17
N ARG A 42 11.31 -6.60 -0.09
CA ARG A 42 11.03 -7.51 1.01
C ARG A 42 10.15 -8.68 0.54
N ILE A 43 9.11 -8.39 -0.24
CA ILE A 43 8.23 -9.38 -0.86
C ILE A 43 9.06 -10.33 -1.75
N VAL A 44 9.85 -9.79 -2.67
CA VAL A 44 10.74 -10.58 -3.56
C VAL A 44 11.72 -11.44 -2.75
N GLY A 45 12.27 -10.89 -1.66
CA GLY A 45 13.16 -11.65 -0.78
C GLY A 45 12.53 -12.88 -0.14
N MET A 46 11.21 -12.92 -0.01
CA MET A 46 10.45 -14.04 0.54
C MET A 46 10.05 -15.09 -0.53
N MET A 47 10.12 -14.77 -1.82
CA MET A 47 9.81 -15.70 -2.93
C MET A 47 10.88 -16.79 -3.16
N GLY A 48 11.99 -16.74 -2.44
CA GLY A 48 13.07 -17.71 -2.57
C GLY A 48 14.17 -17.30 -3.55
N ASN A 49 15.08 -18.26 -3.86
CA ASN A 49 16.31 -17.95 -4.60
C ASN A 49 16.22 -18.22 -6.12
N ASN A 50 15.14 -18.85 -6.58
CA ASN A 50 15.02 -19.32 -7.97
C ASN A 50 14.24 -18.35 -8.87
N VAL A 51 14.06 -17.10 -8.44
CA VAL A 51 13.32 -16.06 -9.17
C VAL A 51 14.26 -14.99 -9.69
N ASP A 52 13.93 -14.39 -10.84
CA ASP A 52 14.60 -13.17 -11.28
C ASP A 52 14.11 -11.99 -10.43
N LYS A 53 14.94 -11.61 -9.46
CA LYS A 53 14.59 -10.58 -8.47
C LYS A 53 14.26 -9.23 -9.11
N LYS A 54 14.91 -8.90 -10.24
CA LYS A 54 14.64 -7.64 -10.93
C LYS A 54 13.27 -7.68 -11.58
N GLN A 55 12.99 -8.73 -12.33
CA GLN A 55 11.69 -8.93 -12.98
C GLN A 55 10.56 -8.94 -11.93
N GLU A 56 10.71 -9.71 -10.85
CA GLU A 56 9.74 -9.78 -9.78
C GLU A 56 9.48 -8.42 -9.11
N THR A 57 10.55 -7.64 -8.88
CA THR A 57 10.40 -6.28 -8.34
C THR A 57 9.65 -5.38 -9.32
N ASP A 58 9.98 -5.44 -10.59
CA ASP A 58 9.33 -4.65 -11.64
C ASP A 58 7.83 -4.98 -11.76
N GLU A 59 7.47 -6.26 -11.67
CA GLU A 59 6.07 -6.71 -11.66
C GLU A 59 5.31 -6.23 -10.43
N LEU A 60 5.96 -6.24 -9.25
CA LEU A 60 5.34 -5.74 -8.03
C LEU A 60 5.01 -4.24 -8.10
N TYR A 61 5.85 -3.43 -8.73
CA TYR A 61 5.55 -2.00 -8.92
C TYR A 61 4.37 -1.74 -9.88
N MET A 62 3.97 -2.74 -10.67
CA MET A 62 2.77 -2.64 -11.52
C MET A 62 1.48 -3.06 -10.80
N VAL A 63 1.57 -3.84 -9.74
CA VAL A 63 0.39 -4.43 -9.07
C VAL A 63 0.19 -4.00 -7.62
N LEU A 64 1.22 -3.48 -6.96
CA LEU A 64 1.08 -2.86 -5.65
C LEU A 64 0.50 -1.45 -5.81
N ASP A 65 -0.53 -1.14 -5.04
CA ASP A 65 -1.07 0.21 -4.98
C ASP A 65 -0.42 1.01 -3.85
N LEU A 66 -0.58 0.59 -2.61
CA LEU A 66 -0.19 1.36 -1.43
C LEU A 66 0.64 0.54 -0.45
N GLY A 67 1.70 1.16 0.05
CA GLY A 67 2.41 0.74 1.25
C GLY A 67 2.13 1.72 2.39
N ILE A 68 1.75 1.19 3.56
CA ILE A 68 1.46 1.99 4.74
C ILE A 68 2.31 1.47 5.89
N HIS A 69 3.12 2.35 6.48
CA HIS A 69 3.90 2.05 7.67
C HIS A 69 3.23 2.66 8.90
N LEU A 70 3.07 1.81 9.92
CA LEU A 70 2.53 2.21 11.22
C LEU A 70 3.67 2.22 12.24
N THR A 71 3.76 3.29 12.99
CA THR A 71 4.69 3.42 14.12
C THR A 71 3.93 3.46 15.44
N ILE A 72 4.65 3.16 16.50
CA ILE A 72 4.15 3.23 17.88
C ILE A 72 4.84 4.40 18.54
N LYS A 73 4.05 5.29 19.12
CA LYS A 73 4.52 6.40 19.96
C LYS A 73 3.92 6.31 21.35
N GLU A 74 4.72 6.64 22.34
CA GLU A 74 4.31 6.82 23.73
C GLU A 74 4.24 8.32 24.02
N ASP A 75 3.12 8.79 24.55
CA ASP A 75 2.96 10.17 24.97
C ASP A 75 3.56 10.44 26.38
N SER A 76 3.50 11.71 26.82
CA SER A 76 4.01 12.12 28.13
C SER A 76 3.34 11.43 29.31
N ASP A 77 2.13 10.91 29.13
CA ASP A 77 1.32 10.27 30.15
C ASP A 77 1.48 8.72 30.13
N GLY A 78 2.34 8.21 29.23
CA GLY A 78 2.63 6.77 29.08
C GLY A 78 1.61 6.01 28.23
N PHE A 79 0.70 6.69 27.51
CA PHE A 79 -0.23 6.05 26.61
C PHE A 79 0.44 5.72 25.25
N ILE A 80 0.14 4.54 24.75
CA ILE A 80 0.66 4.05 23.47
C ILE A 80 -0.32 4.40 22.35
N HIS A 81 0.16 5.17 21.37
CA HIS A 81 -0.57 5.50 20.16
C HIS A 81 0.03 4.80 18.95
N ARG A 82 -0.81 4.40 18.00
CA ARG A 82 -0.40 3.93 16.68
C ARG A 82 -0.69 5.04 15.68
N GLU A 83 0.33 5.44 14.96
CA GLU A 83 0.24 6.51 13.97
C GLU A 83 0.71 6.01 12.61
N ILE A 84 0.17 6.60 11.55
CA ILE A 84 0.71 6.41 10.21
C ILE A 84 1.96 7.27 10.09
N ASP A 85 3.10 6.62 9.90
CA ASP A 85 4.39 7.26 9.72
C ASP A 85 4.72 7.51 8.25
N GLN A 86 4.41 6.52 7.39
CA GLN A 86 4.66 6.61 5.96
C GLN A 86 3.48 6.07 5.14
N ILE A 87 3.23 6.71 3.99
CA ILE A 87 2.38 6.18 2.91
C ILE A 87 3.12 6.37 1.60
N CYS A 88 3.24 5.30 0.84
CA CYS A 88 3.78 5.32 -0.52
C CYS A 88 2.76 4.74 -1.49
N TYR A 89 2.58 5.40 -2.64
CA TYR A 89 1.94 4.83 -3.81
C TYR A 89 3.01 4.33 -4.77
N TYR A 90 2.90 3.06 -5.18
CA TYR A 90 3.83 2.45 -6.13
C TYR A 90 3.33 2.63 -7.55
N ASP A 91 4.23 2.96 -8.43
CA ASP A 91 3.94 3.11 -9.85
C ASP A 91 5.15 2.65 -10.68
N LYS A 92 4.91 2.35 -11.93
CA LYS A 92 5.96 2.03 -12.90
C LYS A 92 5.78 2.89 -14.13
N ASP A 93 6.82 3.64 -14.47
CA ASP A 93 6.89 4.34 -15.75
C ASP A 93 7.16 3.32 -16.85
N LEU A 94 6.17 3.10 -17.71
CA LEU A 94 6.28 2.13 -18.81
C LEU A 94 7.16 2.62 -19.97
N VAL A 95 7.48 3.91 -20.01
CA VAL A 95 8.34 4.51 -21.05
C VAL A 95 9.82 4.39 -20.65
N THR A 96 10.14 4.81 -19.42
CA THR A 96 11.51 4.76 -18.89
C THR A 96 11.85 3.43 -18.24
N SER A 97 10.84 2.61 -17.94
CA SER A 97 10.93 1.37 -17.15
C SER A 97 11.39 1.60 -15.71
N GLU A 98 11.25 2.81 -15.20
CA GLU A 98 11.60 3.15 -13.82
C GLU A 98 10.50 2.73 -12.83
N ASN A 99 10.93 2.21 -11.70
CA ASN A 99 10.07 1.93 -10.56
C ASN A 99 9.97 3.20 -9.69
N ILE A 100 8.77 3.69 -9.47
CA ILE A 100 8.52 4.96 -8.78
C ILE A 100 7.80 4.69 -7.47
N CYS A 101 8.26 5.31 -6.40
CA CYS A 101 7.58 5.34 -5.12
C CYS A 101 7.21 6.79 -4.77
N HIS A 102 5.94 7.12 -4.90
CA HIS A 102 5.42 8.44 -4.53
C HIS A 102 5.17 8.48 -3.03
N MET A 103 6.08 9.10 -2.29
CA MET A 103 5.93 9.28 -0.84
C MET A 103 4.87 10.34 -0.55
N ILE A 104 3.67 9.89 -0.19
CA ILE A 104 2.53 10.76 0.14
C ILE A 104 2.60 11.22 1.59
N VAL A 105 3.02 10.33 2.49
CA VAL A 105 3.31 10.65 3.88
C VAL A 105 4.72 10.17 4.20
N ASP A 106 5.53 11.02 4.82
CA ASP A 106 6.84 10.65 5.37
C ASP A 106 7.03 11.31 6.74
N LYS A 107 7.42 10.49 7.73
CA LYS A 107 7.56 10.91 9.14
C LYS A 107 6.30 11.60 9.69
N GLY A 108 5.13 11.12 9.28
CA GLY A 108 3.84 11.68 9.66
C GLY A 108 3.46 12.99 8.96
N GLN A 109 4.31 13.52 8.08
CA GLN A 109 4.01 14.72 7.30
C GLN A 109 3.40 14.36 5.95
N LEU A 110 2.28 15.01 5.59
CA LEU A 110 1.59 14.86 4.31
C LEU A 110 2.25 15.73 3.23
N PHE A 111 2.49 15.14 2.06
CA PHE A 111 3.00 15.77 0.83
C PHE A 111 1.96 15.62 -0.28
N GLU A 112 0.98 16.52 -0.33
CA GLU A 112 -0.14 16.45 -1.30
C GLU A 112 0.33 16.51 -2.76
N GLU A 113 1.43 17.23 -3.03
CA GLU A 113 2.06 17.35 -4.34
C GLU A 113 2.59 16.01 -4.89
N ASN A 114 2.86 15.06 -4.01
CA ASN A 114 3.33 13.73 -4.37
C ASN A 114 2.20 12.74 -4.67
N VAL A 115 0.93 13.14 -4.52
CA VAL A 115 -0.22 12.29 -4.87
C VAL A 115 -0.41 12.30 -6.37
N PRO A 116 -0.19 11.18 -7.09
CA PRO A 116 -0.35 11.14 -8.54
C PRO A 116 -1.80 11.34 -8.98
N ASP A 117 -2.00 11.97 -10.14
CA ASP A 117 -3.33 12.19 -10.71
C ASP A 117 -4.11 10.88 -10.87
N LYS A 118 -3.45 9.82 -11.32
CA LYS A 118 -4.02 8.46 -11.43
C LYS A 118 -4.63 7.97 -10.11
N LEU A 119 -3.99 8.23 -8.97
CA LEU A 119 -4.54 7.87 -7.68
C LEU A 119 -5.72 8.78 -7.31
N ARG A 120 -5.64 10.08 -7.60
CA ARG A 120 -6.73 11.03 -7.36
C ARG A 120 -7.99 10.65 -8.13
N GLU A 121 -7.84 10.31 -9.41
CA GLU A 121 -8.94 9.87 -10.28
C GLU A 121 -9.59 8.59 -9.75
N ARG A 122 -8.80 7.56 -9.41
CA ARG A 122 -9.32 6.32 -8.82
C ARG A 122 -10.10 6.55 -7.53
N VAL A 123 -9.61 7.43 -6.65
CA VAL A 123 -10.32 7.77 -5.41
C VAL A 123 -11.62 8.52 -5.69
N GLN A 124 -11.62 9.44 -6.66
CA GLN A 124 -12.83 10.17 -7.04
C GLN A 124 -13.88 9.24 -7.68
N GLU A 125 -13.48 8.37 -8.58
CA GLU A 125 -14.37 7.35 -9.16
C GLU A 125 -14.97 6.46 -8.08
N ALA A 126 -14.12 6.03 -7.14
CA ALA A 126 -14.54 5.24 -6.01
C ALA A 126 -15.56 5.99 -5.11
N ILE A 127 -15.39 7.27 -4.85
CA ILE A 127 -16.33 8.09 -4.06
C ILE A 127 -17.70 8.26 -4.77
N HIS A 128 -17.72 8.23 -6.09
CA HIS A 128 -18.93 8.41 -6.89
C HIS A 128 -19.64 7.09 -7.24
N SER A 129 -18.99 5.94 -7.06
CA SER A 129 -19.64 4.65 -7.23
C SER A 129 -20.50 4.34 -6.01
N ASP A 130 -21.78 4.00 -6.25
CA ASP A 130 -22.73 3.58 -5.18
C ASP A 130 -22.29 2.28 -4.45
N ASP A 131 -21.24 1.62 -4.94
CA ASP A 131 -20.66 0.39 -4.38
C ASP A 131 -19.78 0.62 -3.16
N ILE A 132 -19.46 1.87 -2.83
CA ILE A 132 -18.70 2.16 -1.61
C ILE A 132 -19.69 2.26 -0.46
N PHE A 133 -19.66 1.25 0.37
CA PHE A 133 -20.19 1.27 1.72
C PHE A 133 -19.97 2.65 2.34
N SER A 134 -21.05 3.45 2.31
CA SER A 134 -21.22 4.67 3.07
C SER A 134 -19.96 5.51 3.37
N CYS A 135 -19.26 5.97 2.32
CA CYS A 135 -18.47 7.20 2.46
C CYS A 135 -19.32 8.36 3.03
N LYS A 136 -20.66 8.29 2.94
CA LYS A 136 -21.57 9.20 3.62
C LYS A 136 -21.44 9.12 5.13
N GLU A 137 -21.43 7.92 5.73
CA GLU A 137 -21.26 7.77 7.19
C GLU A 137 -19.88 8.19 7.69
N LEU A 138 -18.84 8.00 6.88
CA LEU A 138 -17.50 8.49 7.19
C LEU A 138 -17.42 10.01 7.11
N LYS A 139 -18.02 10.61 6.08
CA LYS A 139 -18.08 12.08 5.94
C LYS A 139 -18.88 12.74 7.08
N GLU A 140 -19.98 12.14 7.51
CA GLU A 140 -20.77 12.64 8.64
C GLU A 140 -20.01 12.52 9.97
N LYS A 141 -19.22 11.47 10.18
CA LYS A 141 -18.37 11.33 11.37
C LYS A 141 -17.19 12.27 11.39
N ILE A 142 -16.59 12.60 10.23
CA ILE A 142 -15.49 13.56 10.13
C ILE A 142 -15.98 15.00 10.26
N SER A 143 -17.21 15.32 9.80
CA SER A 143 -17.79 16.67 9.88
C SER A 143 -18.35 17.01 11.26
N ASN A 144 -18.52 16.04 12.14
CA ASN A 144 -19.10 16.20 13.48
C ASN A 144 -18.05 16.12 14.61
N ASN A 145 -16.76 16.08 14.30
CA ASN A 145 -15.62 16.26 15.19
C ASN A 145 -14.82 17.50 14.83
#